data_27e71c8a8c1095a1fe1cc6f39c6e5c86
#
_entry.id   27e71c8a8c1095a1fe1cc6f39c6e5c86
#
_cell.length_a   1.000
_cell.length_b   1.000
_cell.length_c   1.000
_cell.angle_alpha   90.00
_cell.angle_beta   90.00
_cell.angle_gamma   90.00
#
_symmetry.space_group_name_H-M   'P 1'
#
loop_
_entity.id
_entity.type
_entity.pdbx_description
1 polymer ?
#
loop_
_entity_poly.entity_id
_entity_poly.type
_entity_poly.pdbx_seq_one_letter_code
_entity_poly.pdbx_strand_id
1 'polypeptide(L)'
;MGKKSSKNKAERIKFLEGVVYAILIIVTIVATSYGSIYIKLIPLLFLLGIIGKVIYERPVITTLFGTTFSIIVMYVNGTYSVNEILISSVTNGILIALGEVFGICSITCIGYIKKKKLSKVAIKNYIISVLFFALSVFATLYLNGNLIDYKKAETNLKKYLRDEYDGLTFEVFGYRYIPFNKKGYSFKVKNVENNNIYRFIVYSDKSGSIYDEFGINVLAKKNSDIKKYITNTIKEENYSIDATYYEYNKCNVSIVYKTDESSFELYEQKLIDYAIEVLNKIKLYKNVEEIVELQVIARDSTGKNIYVNSIDIKDYIEKTTKQDEKEYIKNNLEIEFFDF
;
A
#
# COMPACT_ATOMS: atom_id res chain seq x y z
N MET A 1 -25.61 61.64 -2.96
CA MET A 1 -24.83 60.73 -3.87
C MET A 1 -23.66 60.00 -3.19
N GLY A 2 -23.04 60.47 -2.11
CA GLY A 2 -21.85 59.88 -1.49
C GLY A 2 -22.01 58.49 -0.84
N LYS A 3 -23.17 58.13 -0.25
CA LYS A 3 -23.39 56.86 0.44
C LYS A 3 -23.39 55.61 -0.48
N LYS A 4 -23.87 55.75 -1.73
CA LYS A 4 -23.95 54.63 -2.71
C LYS A 4 -22.56 54.26 -3.24
N SER A 5 -21.68 55.26 -3.44
CA SER A 5 -20.29 55.06 -3.88
C SER A 5 -19.43 54.38 -2.81
N SER A 6 -19.62 54.69 -1.54
CA SER A 6 -18.88 54.10 -0.43
C SER A 6 -19.28 52.62 -0.20
N LYS A 7 -20.56 52.29 -0.38
CA LYS A 7 -21.06 50.91 -0.24
C LYS A 7 -20.49 49.99 -1.35
N ASN A 8 -20.49 50.48 -2.60
CA ASN A 8 -19.91 49.75 -3.72
C ASN A 8 -18.40 49.53 -3.59
N LYS A 9 -17.68 50.48 -3.00
CA LYS A 9 -16.25 50.33 -2.72
C LYS A 9 -15.99 49.26 -1.65
N ALA A 10 -16.78 49.23 -0.57
CA ALA A 10 -16.67 48.23 0.47
C ALA A 10 -17.01 46.81 0.00
N GLU A 11 -18.01 46.64 -0.88
CA GLU A 11 -18.37 45.39 -1.49
C GLU A 11 -17.28 44.85 -2.42
N ARG A 12 -16.65 45.72 -3.21
CA ARG A 12 -15.50 45.35 -4.07
C ARG A 12 -14.29 44.89 -3.24
N ILE A 13 -14.00 45.55 -2.14
CA ILE A 13 -12.89 45.16 -1.25
C ILE A 13 -13.17 43.77 -0.67
N LYS A 14 -14.36 43.54 -0.14
CA LYS A 14 -14.73 42.21 0.39
C LYS A 14 -14.69 41.09 -0.67
N PHE A 15 -15.07 41.38 -1.89
CA PHE A 15 -14.95 40.43 -3.00
C PHE A 15 -13.48 40.10 -3.29
N LEU A 16 -12.59 41.12 -3.36
CA LEU A 16 -11.15 40.91 -3.55
C LEU A 16 -10.53 40.08 -2.42
N GLU A 17 -10.89 40.38 -1.17
CA GLU A 17 -10.47 39.63 0.00
C GLU A 17 -10.88 38.15 -0.12
N GLY A 18 -12.10 37.87 -0.57
CA GLY A 18 -12.59 36.51 -0.82
C GLY A 18 -11.80 35.76 -1.91
N VAL A 19 -11.49 36.46 -3.01
CA VAL A 19 -10.69 35.90 -4.11
C VAL A 19 -9.26 35.59 -3.66
N VAL A 20 -8.59 36.51 -2.95
CA VAL A 20 -7.24 36.26 -2.41
C VAL A 20 -7.24 35.07 -1.47
N TYR A 21 -8.24 34.96 -0.60
CA TYR A 21 -8.34 33.84 0.33
C TYR A 21 -8.61 32.52 -0.37
N ALA A 22 -9.45 32.50 -1.41
CA ALA A 22 -9.67 31.32 -2.24
C ALA A 22 -8.38 30.83 -2.91
N ILE A 23 -7.56 31.75 -3.44
CA ILE A 23 -6.25 31.44 -4.01
C ILE A 23 -5.33 30.82 -2.95
N LEU A 24 -5.30 31.37 -1.73
CA LEU A 24 -4.51 30.81 -0.63
C LEU A 24 -4.95 29.40 -0.27
N ILE A 25 -6.26 29.11 -0.25
CA ILE A 25 -6.79 27.76 -0.04
C ILE A 25 -6.29 26.80 -1.13
N ILE A 26 -6.42 27.18 -2.39
CA ILE A 26 -5.96 26.40 -3.55
C ILE A 26 -4.47 26.05 -3.41
N VAL A 27 -3.62 27.07 -3.23
CA VAL A 27 -2.17 26.88 -3.10
C VAL A 27 -1.83 25.97 -1.92
N THR A 28 -2.50 26.17 -0.78
CA THR A 28 -2.23 25.35 0.43
C THR A 28 -2.63 23.90 0.23
N ILE A 29 -3.80 23.64 -0.38
CA ILE A 29 -4.25 22.27 -0.65
C ILE A 29 -3.32 21.57 -1.65
N VAL A 30 -2.90 22.27 -2.71
CA VAL A 30 -1.93 21.74 -3.68
C VAL A 30 -0.59 21.46 -2.98
N ALA A 31 -0.06 22.42 -2.20
CA ALA A 31 1.19 22.22 -1.47
C ALA A 31 1.13 21.04 -0.48
N THR A 32 0.01 20.86 0.23
CA THR A 32 -0.16 19.72 1.15
C THR A 32 -0.39 18.39 0.42
N SER A 33 -0.96 18.40 -0.78
CA SER A 33 -1.19 17.19 -1.58
C SER A 33 0.08 16.69 -2.26
N TYR A 34 0.90 17.58 -2.80
CA TYR A 34 2.12 17.26 -3.54
C TYR A 34 3.42 17.56 -2.79
N GLY A 35 3.33 18.22 -1.64
CA GLY A 35 4.49 18.65 -0.87
C GLY A 35 5.22 17.49 -0.16
N SER A 36 6.43 17.81 0.32
CA SER A 36 7.22 16.90 1.14
C SER A 36 6.51 16.56 2.46
N ILE A 37 6.98 15.49 3.13
CA ILE A 37 6.46 15.10 4.46
C ILE A 37 6.48 16.26 5.46
N TYR A 38 7.50 17.11 5.41
CA TYR A 38 7.61 18.25 6.31
C TYR A 38 6.45 19.22 6.17
N ILE A 39 6.02 19.51 4.93
CA ILE A 39 4.87 20.37 4.66
C ILE A 39 3.58 19.73 5.16
N LYS A 40 3.42 18.39 4.98
CA LYS A 40 2.23 17.64 5.43
C LYS A 40 2.10 17.59 6.95
N LEU A 41 3.21 17.64 7.68
CA LEU A 41 3.21 17.65 9.14
C LEU A 41 2.92 19.01 9.75
N ILE A 42 3.05 20.10 8.98
CA ILE A 42 2.68 21.44 9.44
C ILE A 42 1.17 21.59 9.27
N PRO A 43 0.43 22.05 10.27
CA PRO A 43 -1.01 22.28 10.14
C PRO A 43 -1.31 23.54 9.31
N LEU A 44 -0.85 23.56 8.05
CA LEU A 44 -0.99 24.72 7.16
C LEU A 44 -2.45 25.11 6.92
N LEU A 45 -3.33 24.12 6.77
CA LEU A 45 -4.76 24.37 6.62
C LEU A 45 -5.38 24.98 7.87
N PHE A 46 -4.87 24.63 9.05
CA PHE A 46 -5.27 25.28 10.30
C PHE A 46 -4.77 26.73 10.38
N LEU A 47 -3.52 26.99 10.00
CA LEU A 47 -2.98 28.36 9.89
C LEU A 47 -3.76 29.20 8.87
N LEU A 48 -4.14 28.58 7.76
CA LEU A 48 -4.98 29.22 6.75
C LEU A 48 -6.33 29.63 7.32
N GLY A 49 -6.96 28.78 8.15
CA GLY A 49 -8.19 29.13 8.86
C GLY A 49 -8.03 30.35 9.77
N ILE A 50 -6.88 30.47 10.47
CA ILE A 50 -6.58 31.69 11.28
C ILE A 50 -6.52 32.93 10.39
N ILE A 51 -5.82 32.84 9.27
CA ILE A 51 -5.72 33.94 8.28
C ILE A 51 -7.10 34.28 7.71
N GLY A 52 -7.92 33.26 7.44
CA GLY A 52 -9.28 33.42 6.93
C GLY A 52 -10.16 34.27 7.84
N LYS A 53 -10.02 34.11 9.16
CA LYS A 53 -10.71 34.99 10.11
C LYS A 53 -10.35 36.45 9.95
N VAL A 54 -9.10 36.75 9.62
CA VAL A 54 -8.65 38.12 9.43
C VAL A 54 -9.17 38.71 8.13
N ILE A 55 -9.19 37.89 7.07
CA ILE A 55 -9.47 38.34 5.70
C ILE A 55 -10.96 38.23 5.36
N TYR A 56 -11.63 37.13 5.68
CA TYR A 56 -12.94 36.83 5.06
C TYR A 56 -14.06 36.42 6.02
N GLU A 57 -13.87 36.23 7.27
CA GLU A 57 -14.88 35.97 8.35
C GLU A 57 -16.11 35.10 8.00
N ARG A 58 -16.01 34.15 7.07
CA ARG A 58 -17.11 33.25 6.66
C ARG A 58 -16.73 31.78 6.73
N PRO A 59 -16.63 31.18 7.93
CA PRO A 59 -16.07 29.85 8.14
C PRO A 59 -16.82 28.73 7.37
N VAL A 60 -18.13 28.82 7.24
CA VAL A 60 -18.90 27.80 6.52
C VAL A 60 -18.54 27.78 5.03
N ILE A 61 -18.43 28.95 4.40
CA ILE A 61 -18.12 29.06 2.98
C ILE A 61 -16.69 28.57 2.71
N THR A 62 -15.73 28.98 3.53
CA THR A 62 -14.32 28.60 3.38
C THR A 62 -14.09 27.12 3.63
N THR A 63 -14.75 26.53 4.62
CA THR A 63 -14.72 25.10 4.89
C THR A 63 -15.29 24.29 3.73
N LEU A 64 -16.47 24.66 3.21
CA LEU A 64 -17.08 23.99 2.06
C LEU A 64 -16.22 24.11 0.81
N PHE A 65 -15.69 25.30 0.53
CA PHE A 65 -14.79 25.51 -0.61
C PHE A 65 -13.52 24.67 -0.50
N GLY A 66 -12.86 24.66 0.66
CA GLY A 66 -11.67 23.86 0.91
C GLY A 66 -11.91 22.37 0.77
N THR A 67 -13.03 21.87 1.30
CA THR A 67 -13.42 20.47 1.17
C THR A 67 -13.66 20.09 -0.29
N THR A 68 -14.45 20.87 -1.02
CA THR A 68 -14.75 20.62 -2.44
C THR A 68 -13.51 20.67 -3.30
N PHE A 69 -12.64 21.66 -3.09
CA PHE A 69 -11.40 21.78 -3.84
C PHE A 69 -10.43 20.62 -3.55
N SER A 70 -10.37 20.14 -2.31
CA SER A 70 -9.60 18.94 -1.95
C SER A 70 -10.09 17.70 -2.72
N ILE A 71 -11.41 17.53 -2.88
CA ILE A 71 -11.96 16.44 -3.68
C ILE A 71 -11.44 16.52 -5.11
N ILE A 72 -11.51 17.69 -5.73
CA ILE A 72 -11.07 17.89 -7.11
C ILE A 72 -9.58 17.55 -7.26
N VAL A 73 -8.72 18.10 -6.40
CA VAL A 73 -7.26 17.88 -6.47
C VAL A 73 -6.92 16.40 -6.29
N MET A 74 -7.56 15.71 -5.36
CA MET A 74 -7.30 14.30 -5.11
C MET A 74 -7.83 13.39 -6.23
N TYR A 75 -8.99 13.74 -6.81
CA TYR A 75 -9.55 13.03 -7.95
C TYR A 75 -8.65 13.15 -9.19
N VAL A 76 -8.19 14.36 -9.52
CA VAL A 76 -7.27 14.62 -10.64
C VAL A 76 -5.93 13.91 -10.47
N ASN A 77 -5.47 13.74 -9.23
CA ASN A 77 -4.23 13.00 -8.94
C ASN A 77 -4.33 11.49 -9.25
N GLY A 78 -5.56 10.95 -9.39
CA GLY A 78 -5.83 9.59 -9.92
C GLY A 78 -5.34 8.41 -9.07
N THR A 79 -4.73 8.67 -7.90
CA THR A 79 -4.06 7.63 -7.08
C THR A 79 -4.84 7.24 -5.84
N TYR A 80 -6.07 7.74 -5.67
CA TYR A 80 -6.85 7.59 -4.46
C TYR A 80 -8.18 6.87 -4.73
N SER A 81 -8.59 5.98 -3.84
CA SER A 81 -9.94 5.42 -3.85
C SER A 81 -10.97 6.48 -3.45
N VAL A 82 -12.23 6.28 -3.82
CA VAL A 82 -13.33 7.22 -3.49
C VAL A 82 -13.44 7.48 -1.99
N ASN A 83 -13.34 6.43 -1.16
CA ASN A 83 -13.38 6.57 0.30
C ASN A 83 -12.21 7.40 0.83
N GLU A 84 -11.04 7.24 0.27
CA GLU A 84 -9.85 8.00 0.65
C GLU A 84 -9.98 9.48 0.29
N ILE A 85 -10.53 9.77 -0.88
CA ILE A 85 -10.80 11.16 -1.32
C ILE A 85 -11.75 11.82 -0.34
N LEU A 86 -12.86 11.17 0.01
CA LEU A 86 -13.86 11.72 0.94
C LEU A 86 -13.27 11.98 2.32
N ILE A 87 -12.61 10.99 2.92
CA ILE A 87 -12.02 11.11 4.27
C ILE A 87 -11.00 12.24 4.32
N SER A 88 -10.06 12.28 3.38
CA SER A 88 -9.03 13.31 3.37
C SER A 88 -9.61 14.71 3.12
N SER A 89 -10.60 14.83 2.25
CA SER A 89 -11.21 16.13 1.93
C SER A 89 -12.04 16.67 3.10
N VAL A 90 -12.80 15.81 3.78
CA VAL A 90 -13.52 16.20 5.02
C VAL A 90 -12.53 16.63 6.11
N THR A 91 -11.42 15.91 6.24
CA THR A 91 -10.35 16.26 7.17
C THR A 91 -9.77 17.64 6.90
N ASN A 92 -9.48 17.96 5.65
CA ASN A 92 -8.97 19.27 5.26
C ASN A 92 -9.97 20.40 5.60
N GLY A 93 -11.26 20.14 5.37
CA GLY A 93 -12.32 21.06 5.78
C GLY A 93 -12.37 21.28 7.30
N ILE A 94 -12.27 20.20 8.08
CA ILE A 94 -12.24 20.27 9.55
C ILE A 94 -11.04 21.10 10.04
N LEU A 95 -9.85 20.91 9.48
CA LEU A 95 -8.66 21.69 9.85
C LEU A 95 -8.83 23.18 9.58
N ILE A 96 -9.43 23.56 8.46
CA ILE A 96 -9.75 24.96 8.13
C ILE A 96 -10.74 25.52 9.18
N ALA A 97 -11.83 24.81 9.45
CA ALA A 97 -12.84 25.24 10.43
C ALA A 97 -12.27 25.42 11.85
N LEU A 98 -11.43 24.47 12.30
CA LEU A 98 -10.75 24.57 13.59
C LEU A 98 -9.82 25.79 13.65
N GLY A 99 -9.10 26.07 12.56
CA GLY A 99 -8.24 27.25 12.45
C GLY A 99 -9.03 28.55 12.53
N GLU A 100 -10.17 28.64 11.86
CA GLU A 100 -11.03 29.84 11.93
C GLU A 100 -11.59 30.08 13.34
N VAL A 101 -12.06 29.00 14.01
CA VAL A 101 -12.53 29.11 15.39
C VAL A 101 -11.40 29.56 16.33
N PHE A 102 -10.20 28.98 16.16
CA PHE A 102 -9.01 29.42 16.90
C PHE A 102 -8.70 30.90 16.65
N GLY A 103 -8.73 31.33 15.38
CA GLY A 103 -8.51 32.74 14.99
C GLY A 103 -9.52 33.68 15.63
N ILE A 104 -10.80 33.34 15.61
CA ILE A 104 -11.88 34.10 16.26
C ILE A 104 -11.59 34.28 17.76
N CYS A 105 -11.33 33.16 18.46
CA CYS A 105 -11.07 33.17 19.90
C CYS A 105 -9.81 33.98 20.25
N SER A 106 -8.72 33.79 19.46
CA SER A 106 -7.44 34.46 19.71
C SER A 106 -7.52 35.97 19.49
N ILE A 107 -8.14 36.44 18.39
CA ILE A 107 -8.32 37.89 18.12
C ILE A 107 -9.19 38.52 19.20
N THR A 108 -10.25 37.82 19.60
CA THR A 108 -11.12 38.32 20.67
C THR A 108 -10.35 38.44 21.97
N CYS A 109 -9.55 37.43 22.33
CA CYS A 109 -8.71 37.45 23.52
C CYS A 109 -7.72 38.60 23.53
N ILE A 110 -6.98 38.78 22.41
CA ILE A 110 -6.03 39.90 22.24
C ILE A 110 -6.72 41.24 22.36
N GLY A 111 -7.92 41.41 21.84
CA GLY A 111 -8.74 42.62 21.99
C GLY A 111 -9.06 42.96 23.45
N TYR A 112 -9.35 41.97 24.26
CA TYR A 112 -9.59 42.14 25.70
C TYR A 112 -8.32 42.52 26.46
N ILE A 113 -7.19 41.88 26.15
CA ILE A 113 -5.88 42.16 26.75
C ILE A 113 -5.46 43.59 26.46
N LYS A 114 -5.56 44.06 25.19
CA LYS A 114 -5.23 45.42 24.80
C LYS A 114 -6.04 46.48 25.53
N LYS A 115 -7.29 46.18 25.85
CA LYS A 115 -8.19 47.07 26.61
C LYS A 115 -7.96 47.02 28.11
N LYS A 116 -6.95 46.29 28.60
CA LYS A 116 -6.67 46.02 30.04
C LYS A 116 -7.87 45.49 30.82
N LYS A 117 -8.83 44.88 30.16
CA LYS A 117 -10.00 44.24 30.75
C LYS A 117 -9.80 42.74 30.82
N LEU A 118 -9.00 42.27 31.77
CA LEU A 118 -8.90 40.82 32.03
C LEU A 118 -10.24 40.34 32.67
N SER A 119 -11.15 40.01 31.81
CA SER A 119 -12.46 39.48 32.23
C SER A 119 -12.46 37.94 32.21
N LYS A 120 -13.39 37.31 32.95
CA LYS A 120 -13.60 35.86 32.88
C LYS A 120 -13.80 35.37 31.43
N VAL A 121 -14.36 36.23 30.56
CA VAL A 121 -14.60 35.96 29.14
C VAL A 121 -13.27 35.87 28.36
N ALA A 122 -12.29 36.76 28.64
CA ALA A 122 -10.98 36.73 28.01
C ALA A 122 -10.22 35.44 28.36
N ILE A 123 -10.25 35.00 29.59
CA ILE A 123 -9.64 33.76 30.06
C ILE A 123 -10.30 32.57 29.40
N LYS A 124 -11.65 32.51 29.37
CA LYS A 124 -12.39 31.44 28.68
C LYS A 124 -11.99 31.34 27.19
N ASN A 125 -11.96 32.46 26.47
CA ASN A 125 -11.57 32.48 25.06
C ASN A 125 -10.12 32.03 24.85
N TYR A 126 -9.21 32.35 25.75
CA TYR A 126 -7.82 31.87 25.70
C TYR A 126 -7.74 30.36 25.86
N ILE A 127 -8.43 29.81 26.86
CA ILE A 127 -8.47 28.35 27.09
C ILE A 127 -9.06 27.62 25.88
N ILE A 128 -10.16 28.13 25.34
CA ILE A 128 -10.77 27.55 24.11
C ILE A 128 -9.78 27.59 22.95
N SER A 129 -9.06 28.69 22.74
CA SER A 129 -8.05 28.84 21.69
C SER A 129 -6.94 27.79 21.81
N VAL A 130 -6.41 27.58 23.03
CA VAL A 130 -5.37 26.58 23.29
C VAL A 130 -5.89 25.15 23.04
N LEU A 131 -7.13 24.85 23.45
CA LEU A 131 -7.76 23.55 23.19
C LEU A 131 -7.91 23.27 21.69
N PHE A 132 -8.38 24.24 20.91
CA PHE A 132 -8.50 24.11 19.46
C PHE A 132 -7.14 23.98 18.77
N PHE A 133 -6.13 24.68 19.24
CA PHE A 133 -4.77 24.50 18.75
C PHE A 133 -4.26 23.08 19.02
N ALA A 134 -4.37 22.61 20.26
CA ALA A 134 -3.97 21.25 20.61
C ALA A 134 -4.73 20.20 19.79
N LEU A 135 -6.04 20.38 19.61
CA LEU A 135 -6.87 19.50 18.80
C LEU A 135 -6.45 19.47 17.34
N SER A 136 -6.08 20.64 16.75
CA SER A 136 -5.61 20.71 15.36
C SER A 136 -4.26 20.01 15.15
N VAL A 137 -3.33 20.16 16.11
CA VAL A 137 -2.05 19.44 16.10
C VAL A 137 -2.29 17.93 16.20
N PHE A 138 -3.13 17.50 17.14
CA PHE A 138 -3.50 16.10 17.29
C PHE A 138 -4.15 15.55 16.01
N ALA A 139 -5.13 16.25 15.44
CA ALA A 139 -5.79 15.84 14.20
C ALA A 139 -4.79 15.74 13.05
N THR A 140 -3.85 16.68 12.92
CA THR A 140 -2.82 16.64 11.89
C THR A 140 -1.92 15.41 12.02
N LEU A 141 -1.42 15.12 13.23
CA LEU A 141 -0.58 13.94 13.49
C LEU A 141 -1.37 12.63 13.32
N TYR A 142 -2.63 12.62 13.72
CA TYR A 142 -3.48 11.43 13.57
C TYR A 142 -3.77 11.08 12.10
N LEU A 143 -3.92 12.09 11.25
CA LEU A 143 -4.35 11.92 9.86
C LEU A 143 -3.20 11.85 8.86
N ASN A 144 -2.06 12.44 9.18
CA ASN A 144 -0.88 12.43 8.31
C ASN A 144 0.27 11.55 8.83
N GLY A 145 0.11 10.96 10.03
CA GLY A 145 1.18 10.23 10.70
C GLY A 145 2.25 11.17 11.27
N ASN A 146 3.28 10.58 11.88
CA ASN A 146 4.39 11.34 12.41
C ASN A 146 5.71 11.01 11.68
N LEU A 147 6.68 11.91 11.78
CA LEU A 147 7.95 11.81 11.06
C LEU A 147 8.79 10.60 11.50
N ILE A 148 8.71 10.22 12.78
CA ILE A 148 9.52 9.12 13.33
C ILE A 148 9.03 7.79 12.75
N ASP A 149 7.71 7.55 12.79
CA ASP A 149 7.12 6.33 12.26
C ASP A 149 7.26 6.26 10.74
N TYR A 150 7.16 7.39 10.04
CA TYR A 150 7.45 7.46 8.62
C TYR A 150 8.87 6.99 8.31
N LYS A 151 9.87 7.53 9.02
CA LYS A 151 11.28 7.16 8.78
C LYS A 151 11.56 5.70 9.07
N LYS A 152 10.94 5.13 10.12
CA LYS A 152 11.01 3.71 10.40
C LYS A 152 10.39 2.89 9.26
N ALA A 153 9.20 3.27 8.80
CA ALA A 153 8.50 2.57 7.72
C ALA A 153 9.30 2.65 6.40
N GLU A 154 9.86 3.80 6.05
CA GLU A 154 10.71 3.97 4.87
C GLU A 154 11.98 3.11 4.96
N THR A 155 12.64 3.06 6.12
CA THR A 155 13.83 2.23 6.35
C THR A 155 13.50 0.74 6.24
N ASN A 156 12.37 0.31 6.84
CA ASN A 156 11.91 -1.07 6.74
C ASN A 156 11.59 -1.46 5.30
N LEU A 157 10.91 -0.57 4.55
CA LEU A 157 10.64 -0.82 3.13
C LEU A 157 11.92 -0.94 2.31
N LYS A 158 12.88 -0.03 2.48
CA LYS A 158 14.16 -0.09 1.75
C LYS A 158 14.96 -1.35 2.08
N LYS A 159 14.91 -1.79 3.33
CA LYS A 159 15.52 -3.06 3.75
C LYS A 159 14.81 -4.23 3.07
N TYR A 160 13.47 -4.28 3.12
CA TYR A 160 12.66 -5.31 2.49
C TYR A 160 12.94 -5.42 0.98
N LEU A 161 12.92 -4.28 0.26
CA LEU A 161 13.17 -4.27 -1.18
C LEU A 161 14.54 -4.82 -1.56
N ARG A 162 15.56 -4.55 -0.73
CA ARG A 162 16.91 -5.08 -0.94
C ARG A 162 17.00 -6.56 -0.63
N ASP A 163 16.36 -7.00 0.47
CA ASP A 163 16.51 -8.37 0.96
C ASP A 163 15.65 -9.36 0.14
N GLU A 164 14.47 -8.92 -0.35
CA GLU A 164 13.55 -9.76 -1.14
C GLU A 164 13.81 -9.72 -2.65
N TYR A 165 14.36 -8.62 -3.16
CA TYR A 165 14.53 -8.38 -4.60
C TYR A 165 15.98 -8.07 -4.96
N ASP A 166 16.88 -8.92 -4.50
CA ASP A 166 18.31 -8.79 -4.81
C ASP A 166 18.53 -8.73 -6.35
N GLY A 167 19.36 -7.80 -6.78
CA GLY A 167 19.63 -7.54 -8.21
C GLY A 167 18.63 -6.61 -8.89
N LEU A 168 17.52 -6.21 -8.27
CA LEU A 168 16.60 -5.20 -8.82
C LEU A 168 16.81 -3.84 -8.17
N THR A 169 16.65 -2.78 -8.95
CA THR A 169 16.79 -1.41 -8.46
C THR A 169 15.44 -0.74 -8.32
N PHE A 170 15.16 -0.24 -7.12
CA PHE A 170 13.92 0.44 -6.79
C PHE A 170 14.15 1.88 -6.31
N GLU A 171 13.30 2.79 -6.77
CA GLU A 171 13.23 4.16 -6.32
C GLU A 171 11.95 4.40 -5.52
N VAL A 172 12.09 4.72 -4.23
CA VAL A 172 10.96 5.05 -3.36
C VAL A 172 10.68 6.54 -3.47
N PHE A 173 9.50 6.88 -3.98
CA PHE A 173 9.07 8.27 -4.10
C PHE A 173 7.61 8.40 -3.67
N GLY A 174 7.27 9.48 -3.03
CA GLY A 174 5.92 9.73 -2.58
C GLY A 174 5.44 8.71 -1.53
N TYR A 175 4.68 9.19 -0.59
CA TYR A 175 4.06 8.36 0.43
C TYR A 175 2.70 8.92 0.81
N ARG A 176 1.90 8.08 1.48
CA ARG A 176 0.65 8.45 2.10
C ARG A 176 0.49 7.70 3.43
N TYR A 177 0.04 8.39 4.45
CA TYR A 177 -0.35 7.75 5.70
C TYR A 177 -1.78 7.20 5.60
N ILE A 178 -2.01 6.01 6.14
CA ILE A 178 -3.31 5.36 6.26
C ILE A 178 -3.71 5.37 7.74
N PRO A 179 -4.64 6.26 8.16
CA PRO A 179 -4.97 6.45 9.58
C PRO A 179 -6.00 5.45 10.12
N PHE A 180 -6.72 4.73 9.26
CA PHE A 180 -7.85 3.89 9.64
C PHE A 180 -7.60 2.41 9.33
N ASN A 181 -8.33 1.52 10.00
CA ASN A 181 -8.18 0.07 9.92
C ASN A 181 -6.78 -0.39 10.34
N LYS A 182 -5.98 -0.87 9.42
CA LYS A 182 -4.56 -1.16 9.66
C LYS A 182 -3.76 0.11 9.36
N LYS A 183 -3.34 0.82 10.42
CA LYS A 183 -2.50 2.02 10.28
C LYS A 183 -1.19 1.67 9.60
N GLY A 184 -0.72 2.56 8.70
CA GLY A 184 0.53 2.32 7.98
C GLY A 184 0.88 3.43 7.01
N TYR A 185 1.98 3.24 6.30
CA TYR A 185 2.45 4.15 5.26
C TYR A 185 2.42 3.45 3.91
N SER A 186 1.64 3.97 2.98
CA SER A 186 1.63 3.55 1.59
C SER A 186 2.67 4.32 0.81
N PHE A 187 3.59 3.61 0.17
CA PHE A 187 4.65 4.17 -0.65
C PHE A 187 4.41 3.88 -2.12
N LYS A 188 4.80 4.80 -2.98
CA LYS A 188 4.97 4.57 -4.41
C LYS A 188 6.42 4.20 -4.66
N VAL A 189 6.63 3.07 -5.30
CA VAL A 189 7.96 2.51 -5.58
C VAL A 189 8.06 2.25 -7.07
N LYS A 190 9.06 2.83 -7.71
CA LYS A 190 9.33 2.64 -9.12
C LYS A 190 10.40 1.57 -9.28
N ASN A 191 10.13 0.56 -10.09
CA ASN A 191 11.18 -0.31 -10.57
C ASN A 191 11.92 0.41 -11.71
N VAL A 192 13.24 0.60 -11.55
CA VAL A 192 14.06 1.40 -12.47
C VAL A 192 14.19 0.72 -13.83
N GLU A 193 14.18 -0.62 -13.88
CA GLU A 193 14.41 -1.38 -15.11
C GLU A 193 13.23 -1.29 -16.09
N ASN A 194 12.00 -1.37 -15.59
CA ASN A 194 10.80 -1.38 -16.43
C ASN A 194 9.98 -0.08 -16.34
N ASN A 195 10.40 0.89 -15.52
CA ASN A 195 9.71 2.16 -15.24
C ASN A 195 8.29 2.03 -14.64
N ASN A 196 7.86 0.84 -14.24
CA ASN A 196 6.55 0.64 -13.62
C ASN A 196 6.55 1.09 -12.16
N ILE A 197 5.39 1.59 -11.74
CA ILE A 197 5.17 2.07 -10.38
C ILE A 197 4.25 1.10 -9.66
N TYR A 198 4.67 0.69 -8.48
CA TYR A 198 3.96 -0.24 -7.62
C TYR A 198 3.69 0.39 -6.26
N ARG A 199 2.67 -0.10 -5.58
CA ARG A 199 2.31 0.32 -4.24
C ARG A 199 2.80 -0.67 -3.21
N PHE A 200 3.48 -0.16 -2.20
CA PHE A 200 3.85 -0.91 -1.00
C PHE A 200 3.20 -0.27 0.22
N ILE A 201 2.72 -1.07 1.15
CA ILE A 201 2.16 -0.56 2.40
C ILE A 201 2.92 -1.20 3.56
N VAL A 202 3.62 -0.37 4.33
CA VAL A 202 4.27 -0.78 5.58
C VAL A 202 3.31 -0.51 6.72
N TYR A 203 2.80 -1.57 7.34
CA TYR A 203 1.87 -1.43 8.46
C TYR A 203 2.61 -1.07 9.74
N SER A 204 1.96 -0.21 10.56
CA SER A 204 2.51 0.26 11.85
C SER A 204 2.14 -0.67 13.02
N ASP A 205 1.69 -1.89 12.74
CA ASP A 205 1.42 -2.91 13.75
C ASP A 205 2.73 -3.52 14.29
N LYS A 206 2.60 -4.36 15.32
CA LYS A 206 3.78 -5.00 15.93
C LYS A 206 4.51 -5.96 14.98
N SER A 207 3.85 -6.45 13.96
CA SER A 207 4.43 -7.36 12.97
C SER A 207 5.30 -6.61 11.95
N GLY A 208 5.04 -5.32 11.72
CA GLY A 208 5.71 -4.54 10.66
C GLY A 208 5.49 -5.12 9.27
N SER A 209 4.35 -5.82 9.08
CA SER A 209 4.04 -6.50 7.81
C SER A 209 4.00 -5.52 6.64
N ILE A 210 4.41 -6.00 5.46
CA ILE A 210 4.45 -5.21 4.24
C ILE A 210 3.47 -5.81 3.23
N TYR A 211 2.57 -4.99 2.69
CA TYR A 211 1.80 -5.32 1.49
C TYR A 211 2.65 -4.96 0.28
N ASP A 212 2.83 -5.90 -0.60
CA ASP A 212 3.73 -5.83 -1.75
C ASP A 212 2.96 -6.09 -3.05
N GLU A 213 2.62 -5.02 -3.76
CA GLU A 213 1.92 -5.12 -5.04
C GLU A 213 2.85 -5.64 -6.16
N PHE A 214 4.14 -5.34 -6.11
CA PHE A 214 5.12 -5.83 -7.09
C PHE A 214 5.26 -7.34 -6.98
N GLY A 215 5.51 -7.86 -5.77
CA GLY A 215 5.62 -9.29 -5.52
C GLY A 215 4.38 -10.04 -5.98
N ILE A 216 3.19 -9.57 -5.59
CA ILE A 216 1.92 -10.19 -5.98
C ILE A 216 1.80 -10.26 -7.52
N ASN A 217 2.05 -9.18 -8.23
CA ASN A 217 1.88 -9.12 -9.68
C ASN A 217 2.95 -9.92 -10.44
N VAL A 218 4.21 -9.81 -10.01
CA VAL A 218 5.33 -10.50 -10.65
C VAL A 218 5.29 -11.99 -10.36
N LEU A 219 5.02 -12.38 -9.11
CA LEU A 219 4.90 -13.78 -8.75
C LEU A 219 3.71 -14.45 -9.44
N ALA A 220 2.56 -13.78 -9.54
CA ALA A 220 1.40 -14.29 -10.28
C ALA A 220 1.74 -14.52 -11.76
N LYS A 221 2.49 -13.61 -12.38
CA LYS A 221 2.95 -13.77 -13.77
C LYS A 221 3.95 -14.92 -13.90
N LYS A 222 4.96 -14.98 -13.03
CA LYS A 222 5.95 -16.08 -13.03
C LYS A 222 5.26 -17.44 -12.84
N ASN A 223 4.32 -17.55 -11.91
CA ASN A 223 3.51 -18.76 -11.71
C ASN A 223 2.77 -19.17 -12.98
N SER A 224 2.13 -18.21 -13.65
CA SER A 224 1.41 -18.45 -14.91
C SER A 224 2.34 -18.88 -16.03
N ASP A 225 3.51 -18.25 -16.16
CA ASP A 225 4.47 -18.52 -17.22
C ASP A 225 5.09 -19.93 -17.09
N ILE A 226 5.50 -20.31 -15.87
CA ILE A 226 6.07 -21.66 -15.65
C ILE A 226 5.00 -22.75 -15.78
N LYS A 227 3.81 -22.54 -15.22
CA LYS A 227 2.69 -23.45 -15.38
C LYS A 227 2.38 -23.69 -16.86
N LYS A 228 2.25 -22.61 -17.65
CA LYS A 228 2.00 -22.69 -19.08
C LYS A 228 3.13 -23.40 -19.83
N TYR A 229 4.39 -23.13 -19.46
CA TYR A 229 5.55 -23.79 -20.08
C TYR A 229 5.50 -25.30 -19.88
N ILE A 230 5.21 -25.78 -18.66
CA ILE A 230 5.16 -27.20 -18.36
C ILE A 230 3.90 -27.83 -18.96
N THR A 231 2.71 -27.25 -18.79
CA THR A 231 1.44 -27.82 -19.25
C THR A 231 1.27 -27.85 -20.77
N ASN A 232 1.86 -26.89 -21.50
CA ASN A 232 1.78 -26.93 -22.98
C ASN A 232 2.45 -28.15 -23.60
N THR A 233 3.24 -28.87 -22.83
CA THR A 233 4.04 -30.01 -23.31
C THR A 233 3.48 -31.35 -22.85
N ILE A 234 2.68 -31.37 -21.80
CA ILE A 234 2.15 -32.59 -21.15
C ILE A 234 0.64 -32.56 -21.20
N LYS A 235 0.05 -33.41 -22.05
CA LYS A 235 -1.40 -33.46 -22.29
C LYS A 235 -1.96 -34.79 -21.75
N GLU A 236 -1.98 -34.98 -20.45
CA GLU A 236 -2.69 -36.12 -19.85
C GLU A 236 -3.84 -35.64 -18.96
N GLU A 237 -5.03 -36.26 -19.09
CA GLU A 237 -6.26 -35.81 -18.43
C GLU A 237 -6.25 -35.99 -16.90
N ASN A 238 -5.45 -36.90 -16.37
CA ASN A 238 -5.44 -37.26 -14.93
C ASN A 238 -4.42 -36.47 -14.11
N TYR A 239 -3.59 -35.63 -14.76
CA TYR A 239 -2.58 -34.82 -14.07
C TYR A 239 -2.94 -33.33 -14.07
N SER A 240 -2.66 -32.69 -12.98
CA SER A 240 -2.62 -31.24 -12.94
C SER A 240 -1.27 -30.77 -12.42
N ILE A 241 -0.76 -29.72 -13.05
CA ILE A 241 0.49 -29.08 -12.65
C ILE A 241 0.16 -27.73 -12.06
N ASP A 242 0.77 -27.42 -10.94
CA ASP A 242 0.76 -26.11 -10.35
C ASP A 242 2.17 -25.62 -10.06
N ALA A 243 2.36 -24.30 -10.07
CA ALA A 243 3.63 -23.68 -9.76
C ALA A 243 3.38 -22.52 -8.81
N THR A 244 4.10 -22.50 -7.70
CA THR A 244 3.92 -21.50 -6.66
C THR A 244 5.26 -20.86 -6.31
N TYR A 245 5.46 -19.61 -6.72
CA TYR A 245 6.53 -18.79 -6.19
C TYR A 245 6.17 -18.33 -4.78
N TYR A 246 7.00 -18.67 -3.81
CA TYR A 246 6.85 -18.24 -2.42
C TYR A 246 7.83 -17.11 -2.06
N GLU A 247 8.92 -16.98 -2.81
CA GLU A 247 9.86 -15.86 -2.82
C GLU A 247 10.12 -15.44 -4.28
N TYR A 248 10.72 -14.28 -4.49
CA TYR A 248 10.96 -13.75 -5.84
C TYR A 248 11.74 -14.72 -6.74
N ASN A 249 12.71 -15.45 -6.17
CA ASN A 249 13.61 -16.36 -6.89
C ASN A 249 13.42 -17.82 -6.47
N LYS A 250 12.32 -18.18 -5.77
CA LYS A 250 12.08 -19.54 -5.31
C LYS A 250 10.68 -20.00 -5.65
N CYS A 251 10.61 -21.05 -6.42
CA CYS A 251 9.38 -21.67 -6.89
C CYS A 251 9.33 -23.14 -6.53
N ASN A 252 8.18 -23.60 -6.07
CA ASN A 252 7.86 -25.02 -6.00
C ASN A 252 6.93 -25.38 -7.16
N VAL A 253 7.22 -26.45 -7.85
CA VAL A 253 6.37 -27.04 -8.87
C VAL A 253 5.69 -28.26 -8.26
N SER A 254 4.37 -28.38 -8.42
CA SER A 254 3.61 -29.52 -7.91
C SER A 254 2.97 -30.27 -9.06
N ILE A 255 3.09 -31.57 -9.06
CA ILE A 255 2.33 -32.51 -9.91
C ILE A 255 1.26 -33.14 -9.02
N VAL A 256 0.01 -33.00 -9.42
CA VAL A 256 -1.10 -33.66 -8.73
C VAL A 256 -1.72 -34.69 -9.67
N TYR A 257 -1.58 -35.95 -9.35
CA TYR A 257 -2.23 -37.05 -10.03
C TYR A 257 -3.55 -37.44 -9.33
N LYS A 258 -4.62 -37.50 -10.09
CA LYS A 258 -5.93 -37.95 -9.60
C LYS A 258 -6.10 -39.42 -10.00
N THR A 259 -6.32 -40.29 -9.03
CA THR A 259 -6.47 -41.73 -9.28
C THR A 259 -7.65 -42.28 -8.51
N ASP A 260 -8.36 -43.21 -9.16
CA ASP A 260 -9.37 -44.06 -8.54
C ASP A 260 -8.80 -45.48 -8.28
N GLU A 261 -7.51 -45.70 -8.58
CA GLU A 261 -6.83 -46.98 -8.41
C GLU A 261 -6.61 -47.29 -6.94
N SER A 262 -7.01 -48.48 -6.51
CA SER A 262 -6.91 -48.94 -5.12
C SER A 262 -5.55 -49.56 -4.79
N SER A 263 -4.70 -49.82 -5.80
CA SER A 263 -3.38 -50.42 -5.60
C SER A 263 -2.29 -49.39 -5.93
N PHE A 264 -1.40 -49.16 -4.96
CA PHE A 264 -0.28 -48.25 -5.06
C PHE A 264 0.66 -48.56 -6.24
N GLU A 265 0.97 -49.83 -6.46
CA GLU A 265 1.88 -50.30 -7.48
C GLU A 265 1.49 -49.85 -8.90
N LEU A 266 0.18 -49.71 -9.18
CA LEU A 266 -0.33 -49.33 -10.49
C LEU A 266 -0.12 -47.84 -10.79
N TYR A 267 -0.22 -46.95 -9.79
CA TYR A 267 -0.01 -45.55 -10.02
C TYR A 267 1.41 -45.04 -9.70
N GLU A 268 2.19 -45.77 -8.90
CA GLU A 268 3.58 -45.45 -8.59
C GLU A 268 4.43 -45.31 -9.87
N GLN A 269 4.36 -46.32 -10.72
CA GLN A 269 5.12 -46.29 -11.98
C GLN A 269 4.72 -45.09 -12.87
N LYS A 270 3.41 -44.83 -12.96
CA LYS A 270 2.90 -43.65 -13.70
C LYS A 270 3.38 -42.34 -13.11
N LEU A 271 3.39 -42.20 -11.78
CA LEU A 271 3.90 -41.04 -11.07
C LEU A 271 5.40 -40.80 -11.36
N ILE A 272 6.19 -41.90 -11.30
CA ILE A 272 7.63 -41.85 -11.60
C ILE A 272 7.87 -41.40 -13.05
N ASP A 273 7.22 -42.04 -14.00
CA ASP A 273 7.38 -41.73 -15.43
C ASP A 273 6.97 -40.29 -15.72
N TYR A 274 5.89 -39.81 -15.08
CA TYR A 274 5.42 -38.42 -15.23
C TYR A 274 6.34 -37.40 -14.53
N ALA A 275 6.87 -37.74 -13.35
CA ALA A 275 7.85 -36.92 -12.66
C ALA A 275 9.13 -36.75 -13.50
N ILE A 276 9.61 -37.81 -14.16
CA ILE A 276 10.74 -37.78 -15.08
C ILE A 276 10.47 -36.79 -16.23
N GLU A 277 9.28 -36.89 -16.82
CA GLU A 277 8.91 -36.01 -17.94
C GLU A 277 8.88 -34.54 -17.50
N VAL A 278 8.29 -34.22 -16.34
CA VAL A 278 8.27 -32.86 -15.79
C VAL A 278 9.66 -32.38 -15.44
N LEU A 279 10.49 -33.19 -14.79
CA LEU A 279 11.87 -32.85 -14.46
C LEU A 279 12.72 -32.55 -15.69
N ASN A 280 12.55 -33.32 -16.77
CA ASN A 280 13.23 -33.07 -18.04
C ASN A 280 12.79 -31.72 -18.65
N LYS A 281 11.54 -31.28 -18.44
CA LYS A 281 11.08 -29.95 -18.85
C LYS A 281 11.64 -28.85 -17.94
N ILE A 282 11.63 -29.07 -16.63
CA ILE A 282 12.22 -28.14 -15.68
C ILE A 282 13.69 -27.87 -15.99
N LYS A 283 14.48 -28.90 -16.31
CA LYS A 283 15.90 -28.77 -16.72
C LYS A 283 16.08 -27.83 -17.91
N LEU A 284 15.12 -27.76 -18.82
CA LEU A 284 15.16 -26.93 -20.01
C LEU A 284 14.54 -25.54 -19.81
N TYR A 285 13.99 -25.27 -18.63
CA TYR A 285 13.41 -23.95 -18.34
C TYR A 285 14.51 -22.91 -18.16
N LYS A 286 14.32 -21.74 -18.76
CA LYS A 286 15.34 -20.67 -18.78
C LYS A 286 15.79 -20.17 -17.41
N ASN A 287 14.94 -20.31 -16.40
CA ASN A 287 15.20 -19.89 -15.01
C ASN A 287 15.09 -21.11 -14.08
N VAL A 288 15.70 -22.22 -14.47
CA VAL A 288 15.64 -23.48 -13.69
C VAL A 288 16.19 -23.30 -12.27
N GLU A 289 17.14 -22.40 -12.07
CA GLU A 289 17.74 -22.06 -10.78
C GLU A 289 16.75 -21.46 -9.78
N GLU A 290 15.63 -20.93 -10.26
CA GLU A 290 14.56 -20.44 -9.40
C GLU A 290 13.65 -21.58 -8.88
N ILE A 291 13.69 -22.77 -9.49
CA ILE A 291 12.85 -23.90 -9.12
C ILE A 291 13.60 -24.71 -8.07
N VAL A 292 13.09 -24.68 -6.84
CA VAL A 292 13.73 -25.33 -5.68
C VAL A 292 13.31 -26.79 -5.60
N GLU A 293 12.03 -27.08 -5.78
CA GLU A 293 11.45 -28.37 -5.44
C GLU A 293 10.36 -28.79 -6.45
N LEU A 294 10.34 -30.06 -6.79
CA LEU A 294 9.22 -30.70 -7.46
C LEU A 294 8.45 -31.56 -6.44
N GLN A 295 7.23 -31.18 -6.13
CA GLN A 295 6.32 -31.96 -5.28
C GLN A 295 5.50 -32.91 -6.14
N VAL A 296 5.44 -34.16 -5.75
CA VAL A 296 4.64 -35.20 -6.39
C VAL A 296 3.53 -35.61 -5.43
N ILE A 297 2.28 -35.44 -5.86
CA ILE A 297 1.10 -35.63 -5.03
C ILE A 297 0.14 -36.54 -5.76
N ALA A 298 -0.31 -37.63 -5.07
CA ALA A 298 -1.45 -38.39 -5.54
C ALA A 298 -2.68 -38.07 -4.69
N ARG A 299 -3.84 -37.94 -5.33
CA ARG A 299 -5.14 -37.69 -4.69
C ARG A 299 -6.18 -38.69 -5.13
N ASP A 300 -7.01 -39.12 -4.19
CA ASP A 300 -8.18 -39.92 -4.48
C ASP A 300 -9.33 -39.11 -5.12
N SER A 301 -10.42 -39.75 -5.47
CA SER A 301 -11.62 -39.16 -6.07
C SER A 301 -12.29 -38.14 -5.13
N THR A 302 -12.05 -38.20 -3.82
CA THR A 302 -12.57 -37.28 -2.82
C THR A 302 -11.70 -36.02 -2.68
N GLY A 303 -10.51 -36.00 -3.29
CA GLY A 303 -9.52 -34.93 -3.20
C GLY A 303 -8.57 -35.02 -2.00
N LYS A 304 -8.61 -36.15 -1.25
CA LYS A 304 -7.68 -36.42 -0.15
C LYS A 304 -6.33 -36.82 -0.74
N ASN A 305 -5.23 -36.29 -0.19
CA ASN A 305 -3.89 -36.72 -0.54
C ASN A 305 -3.65 -38.16 0.01
N ILE A 306 -3.30 -39.10 -0.88
CA ILE A 306 -2.88 -40.44 -0.55
C ILE A 306 -1.37 -40.59 -0.60
N TYR A 307 -0.69 -39.67 -1.24
CA TYR A 307 0.76 -39.67 -1.33
C TYR A 307 1.25 -38.23 -1.52
N VAL A 308 2.33 -37.87 -0.84
CA VAL A 308 3.03 -36.59 -1.03
C VAL A 308 4.52 -36.82 -0.82
N ASN A 309 5.32 -36.49 -1.80
CA ASN A 309 6.78 -36.45 -1.66
C ASN A 309 7.38 -35.33 -2.51
N SER A 310 8.67 -35.05 -2.32
CA SER A 310 9.34 -33.97 -3.03
C SER A 310 10.75 -34.38 -3.49
N ILE A 311 11.19 -33.72 -4.58
CA ILE A 311 12.50 -33.87 -5.17
C ILE A 311 13.16 -32.49 -5.20
N ASP A 312 14.32 -32.37 -4.58
CA ASP A 312 15.17 -31.19 -4.69
C ASP A 312 15.73 -31.08 -6.12
N ILE A 313 15.44 -29.97 -6.80
CA ILE A 313 15.81 -29.79 -8.21
C ILE A 313 17.32 -29.62 -8.41
N LYS A 314 17.99 -28.95 -7.48
CA LYS A 314 19.43 -28.74 -7.55
C LYS A 314 20.18 -30.08 -7.39
N ASP A 315 19.78 -30.83 -6.39
CA ASP A 315 20.32 -32.17 -6.11
C ASP A 315 20.10 -33.11 -7.29
N TYR A 316 18.92 -33.07 -7.89
CA TYR A 316 18.58 -33.85 -9.07
C TYR A 316 19.46 -33.48 -10.28
N ILE A 317 19.67 -32.19 -10.57
CA ILE A 317 20.49 -31.74 -11.69
C ILE A 317 21.96 -32.12 -11.48
N GLU A 318 22.48 -31.99 -10.26
CA GLU A 318 23.88 -32.27 -9.92
C GLU A 318 24.21 -33.76 -9.89
N LYS A 319 23.28 -34.62 -9.44
CA LYS A 319 23.52 -36.04 -9.19
C LYS A 319 23.09 -36.97 -10.31
N THR A 320 22.22 -36.52 -11.22
CA THR A 320 21.72 -37.40 -12.28
C THR A 320 22.47 -37.25 -13.58
N THR A 321 23.18 -38.31 -13.95
CA THR A 321 23.59 -38.56 -15.33
C THR A 321 22.46 -39.32 -16.04
N LYS A 322 22.41 -39.25 -17.39
CA LYS A 322 21.28 -39.78 -18.16
C LYS A 322 20.91 -41.25 -17.93
N GLN A 323 21.77 -42.05 -17.29
CA GLN A 323 21.50 -43.47 -17.00
C GLN A 323 20.81 -43.76 -15.69
N ASP A 324 20.86 -42.83 -14.70
CA ASP A 324 20.44 -43.10 -13.33
C ASP A 324 19.17 -42.32 -12.91
N GLU A 325 18.56 -41.61 -13.85
CA GLU A 325 17.41 -40.70 -13.51
C GLU A 325 16.24 -41.47 -12.87
N LYS A 326 15.91 -42.66 -13.40
CA LYS A 326 14.78 -43.46 -12.91
C LYS A 326 15.05 -44.02 -11.52
N GLU A 327 16.28 -44.47 -11.30
CA GLU A 327 16.71 -45.02 -10.01
C GLU A 327 16.82 -43.92 -8.93
N TYR A 328 17.37 -42.76 -9.31
CA TYR A 328 17.41 -41.59 -8.43
C TYR A 328 16.01 -41.16 -7.99
N ILE A 329 15.08 -41.03 -8.95
CA ILE A 329 13.70 -40.61 -8.64
C ILE A 329 13.01 -41.66 -7.79
N LYS A 330 13.17 -42.94 -8.10
CA LYS A 330 12.59 -44.04 -7.29
C LYS A 330 13.11 -44.00 -5.86
N ASN A 331 14.40 -43.81 -5.65
CA ASN A 331 15.02 -43.77 -4.33
C ASN A 331 14.70 -42.50 -3.53
N ASN A 332 14.39 -41.39 -4.18
CA ASN A 332 14.02 -40.12 -3.53
C ASN A 332 12.51 -39.91 -3.40
N LEU A 333 11.70 -40.71 -4.12
CA LEU A 333 10.27 -40.81 -3.91
C LEU A 333 9.94 -41.87 -2.87
N GLU A 334 10.85 -42.17 -1.91
CA GLU A 334 10.59 -43.10 -0.83
C GLU A 334 9.29 -42.77 -0.11
N ILE A 335 8.40 -43.77 -0.10
CA ILE A 335 7.02 -43.62 0.29
C ILE A 335 6.90 -43.88 1.76
N GLU A 336 6.76 -42.84 2.55
CA GLU A 336 6.17 -42.97 3.88
C GLU A 336 4.65 -43.01 3.72
N PHE A 337 4.08 -44.21 3.94
CA PHE A 337 2.63 -44.35 4.07
C PHE A 337 2.18 -43.60 5.32
N PHE A 338 1.41 -42.55 5.14
CA PHE A 338 0.61 -42.00 6.21
C PHE A 338 -0.62 -42.91 6.39
N ASP A 339 -0.52 -43.87 7.29
CA ASP A 339 -1.69 -44.52 7.86
C ASP A 339 -2.51 -43.51 8.65
N PHE A 340 -3.62 -43.08 8.07
CA PHE A 340 -4.61 -42.22 8.75
C PHE A 340 -5.91 -42.99 8.96
#